data_f2811af767c4426e443a2811ffb96c2c
#
_entry.id   f2811af767c4426e443a2811ffb96c2c
#
_cell.length_a   1.000
_cell.length_b   1.000
_cell.length_c   1.000
_cell.angle_alpha   90.00
_cell.angle_beta   90.00
_cell.angle_gamma   90.00
#
_symmetry.space_group_name_H-M   'P 1'
#
loop_
_entity.id
_entity.type
_entity.pdbx_description
1 polymer ?
#
loop_
_entity_poly.entity_id
_entity_poly.type
_entity_poly.pdbx_seq_one_letter_code
_entity_poly.pdbx_strand_id
1 'polypeptide(L)'
;MLDLFTFLKPKNELEDSNQSNNSMPFVPDSMWVKCPACNNMLLASDLKENLSVCSKCNHHFRMTARERIKIVADKGTFVEMDKDMESTDILNFPNYKEKLRIAKEKSNEK
;
A
#
# COMPACT_ATOMS: atom_id res chain seq x y z
N MET A 1 18.25 -59.63 7.30
CA MET A 1 18.49 -59.02 5.97
C MET A 1 18.41 -57.52 6.17
N LEU A 2 19.56 -56.85 6.14
CA LEU A 2 19.62 -55.40 6.29
C LEU A 2 19.22 -54.75 4.94
N ASP A 3 18.16 -53.97 4.95
CA ASP A 3 17.64 -53.29 3.75
C ASP A 3 18.63 -52.26 3.25
N LEU A 4 19.36 -52.60 2.20
CA LEU A 4 20.39 -51.77 1.57
C LEU A 4 19.80 -50.48 0.94
N PHE A 5 18.50 -50.40 0.77
CA PHE A 5 17.78 -49.29 0.15
C PHE A 5 17.52 -48.10 1.10
N THR A 6 17.66 -48.32 2.41
CA THR A 6 17.43 -47.22 3.40
C THR A 6 18.58 -46.22 3.43
N PHE A 7 19.76 -46.60 2.94
CA PHE A 7 20.95 -45.74 2.94
C PHE A 7 21.01 -44.75 1.77
N LEU A 8 20.22 -44.98 0.72
CA LEU A 8 20.24 -44.19 -0.53
C LEU A 8 19.18 -43.08 -0.61
N LYS A 9 18.30 -42.94 0.38
CA LYS A 9 17.39 -41.81 0.43
C LYS A 9 18.06 -40.62 1.10
N PRO A 10 18.28 -39.47 0.40
CA PRO A 10 18.74 -38.26 1.03
C PRO A 10 17.73 -37.91 2.13
N LYS A 11 18.22 -37.80 3.36
CA LYS A 11 17.42 -37.36 4.50
C LYS A 11 17.06 -35.89 4.29
N ASN A 12 15.82 -35.64 3.93
CA ASN A 12 15.34 -34.27 3.80
C ASN A 12 15.01 -33.77 5.20
N GLU A 13 15.88 -32.92 5.78
CA GLU A 13 15.71 -32.37 7.13
C GLU A 13 14.40 -31.55 7.28
N LEU A 14 13.75 -31.20 6.17
CA LEU A 14 12.47 -30.50 6.16
C LEU A 14 11.26 -31.42 6.38
N GLU A 15 11.41 -32.73 6.27
CA GLU A 15 10.34 -33.69 6.46
C GLU A 15 10.21 -34.17 7.93
N ASP A 16 11.23 -33.97 8.76
CA ASP A 16 11.25 -34.42 10.16
C ASP A 16 10.69 -33.38 11.17
N SER A 17 10.27 -32.20 10.71
CA SER A 17 9.60 -31.22 11.58
C SER A 17 8.10 -31.51 11.66
N ASN A 18 7.73 -32.44 12.53
CA ASN A 18 6.37 -32.65 12.99
C ASN A 18 5.90 -31.48 13.89
N GLN A 19 6.23 -30.25 13.49
CA GLN A 19 5.67 -29.04 14.02
C GLN A 19 4.66 -28.51 13.01
N SER A 20 3.43 -28.91 13.21
CA SER A 20 2.25 -28.29 12.59
C SER A 20 2.10 -26.82 13.07
N ASN A 21 3.09 -25.98 12.74
CA ASN A 21 2.88 -24.56 12.71
C ASN A 21 2.16 -24.24 11.40
N ASN A 22 0.86 -24.46 11.42
CA ASN A 22 -0.10 -24.14 10.37
C ASN A 22 -0.30 -22.60 10.25
N SER A 23 0.75 -21.82 10.47
CA SER A 23 0.77 -20.41 10.14
C SER A 23 1.23 -20.29 8.68
N MET A 24 0.28 -20.35 7.75
CA MET A 24 0.56 -19.88 6.40
C MET A 24 1.21 -18.50 6.50
N PRO A 25 2.32 -18.25 5.78
CA PRO A 25 2.93 -16.92 5.78
C PRO A 25 1.88 -15.90 5.36
N PHE A 26 1.53 -15.01 6.28
CA PHE A 26 0.58 -13.94 6.01
C PHE A 26 1.26 -12.91 5.10
N VAL A 27 0.84 -12.86 3.85
CA VAL A 27 1.24 -11.80 2.91
C VAL A 27 0.17 -10.72 2.95
N PRO A 28 0.49 -9.50 3.43
CA PRO A 28 -0.48 -8.41 3.41
C PRO A 28 -0.93 -8.08 1.98
N ASP A 29 -2.22 -7.97 1.76
CA ASP A 29 -2.80 -7.64 0.45
C ASP A 29 -2.31 -6.30 -0.12
N SER A 30 -1.84 -5.40 0.75
CA SER A 30 -1.32 -4.09 0.38
C SER A 30 0.16 -4.07 -0.05
N MET A 31 0.85 -5.22 -0.05
CA MET A 31 2.27 -5.28 -0.40
C MET A 31 2.53 -5.03 -1.89
N TRP A 32 1.61 -5.41 -2.74
CA TRP A 32 1.74 -5.30 -4.19
C TRP A 32 0.69 -4.38 -4.80
N VAL A 33 1.12 -3.57 -5.75
CA VAL A 33 0.27 -2.64 -6.50
C VAL A 33 0.39 -2.93 -7.99
N LYS A 34 -0.73 -3.11 -8.67
CA LYS A 34 -0.77 -3.29 -10.11
C LYS A 34 -0.80 -1.94 -10.81
N CYS A 35 0.12 -1.71 -11.73
CA CYS A 35 0.12 -0.49 -12.53
C CYS A 35 -1.03 -0.50 -13.55
N PRO A 36 -1.89 0.53 -13.60
CA PRO A 36 -3.02 0.58 -14.54
C PRO A 36 -2.58 0.80 -15.99
N ALA A 37 -1.40 1.34 -16.23
CA ALA A 37 -0.91 1.63 -17.57
C ALA A 37 -0.18 0.43 -18.22
N CYS A 38 0.72 -0.23 -17.49
CA CYS A 38 1.51 -1.34 -18.05
C CYS A 38 1.16 -2.72 -17.46
N ASN A 39 0.20 -2.79 -16.54
CA ASN A 39 -0.25 -4.01 -15.85
C ASN A 39 0.82 -4.77 -15.05
N ASN A 40 2.04 -4.22 -14.92
CA ASN A 40 3.08 -4.81 -14.10
C ASN A 40 2.74 -4.71 -12.60
N MET A 41 3.15 -5.74 -11.86
CA MET A 41 3.08 -5.73 -10.40
C MET A 41 4.32 -5.00 -9.84
N LEU A 42 4.09 -4.08 -8.92
CA LEU A 42 5.11 -3.27 -8.25
C LEU A 42 5.00 -3.49 -6.75
N LEU A 43 6.13 -3.48 -6.07
CA LEU A 43 6.14 -3.49 -4.63
C LEU A 43 5.73 -2.08 -4.11
N ALA A 44 4.85 -2.03 -3.13
CA ALA A 44 4.35 -0.76 -2.60
C ALA A 44 5.46 0.10 -1.95
N SER A 45 6.50 -0.53 -1.37
CA SER A 45 7.69 0.15 -0.87
C SER A 45 8.45 0.85 -1.99
N ASP A 46 8.76 0.12 -3.07
CA ASP A 46 9.51 0.65 -4.21
C ASP A 46 8.77 1.79 -4.90
N LEU A 47 7.43 1.67 -4.98
CA LEU A 47 6.58 2.72 -5.52
C LEU A 47 6.66 4.01 -4.68
N LYS A 48 6.71 3.89 -3.35
CA LYS A 48 6.88 5.04 -2.45
C LYS A 48 8.27 5.67 -2.58
N GLU A 49 9.32 4.86 -2.66
CA GLU A 49 10.69 5.33 -2.86
C GLU A 49 10.85 6.05 -4.22
N ASN A 50 10.16 5.55 -5.24
CA ASN A 50 10.14 6.16 -6.57
C ASN A 50 9.07 7.26 -6.72
N LEU A 51 8.71 7.95 -5.63
CA LEU A 51 7.79 9.09 -5.61
C LEU A 51 6.43 8.82 -6.28
N SER A 52 5.91 7.62 -6.11
CA SER A 52 4.65 7.16 -6.73
C SER A 52 4.68 7.13 -8.27
N VAL A 53 5.84 6.87 -8.85
CA VAL A 53 6.03 6.71 -10.30
C VAL A 53 6.37 5.25 -10.61
N CYS A 54 5.72 4.69 -11.63
CA CYS A 54 6.01 3.34 -12.09
C CYS A 54 7.42 3.25 -12.68
N SER A 55 8.26 2.37 -12.15
CA SER A 55 9.62 2.15 -12.66
C SER A 55 9.69 1.53 -14.06
N LYS A 56 8.57 0.99 -14.57
CA LYS A 56 8.52 0.31 -15.88
C LYS A 56 8.01 1.19 -17.01
N CYS A 57 6.98 2.01 -16.75
CA CYS A 57 6.33 2.81 -17.81
C CYS A 57 6.22 4.29 -17.46
N ASN A 58 6.78 4.75 -16.36
CA ASN A 58 6.72 6.11 -15.86
C ASN A 58 5.29 6.63 -15.61
N HIS A 59 4.33 5.74 -15.44
CA HIS A 59 2.98 6.14 -15.05
C HIS A 59 2.99 6.72 -13.64
N HIS A 60 2.39 7.91 -13.45
CA HIS A 60 2.26 8.57 -12.17
C HIS A 60 1.01 8.08 -11.45
N PHE A 61 1.19 7.51 -10.28
CA PHE A 61 0.10 7.12 -9.41
C PHE A 61 -0.45 8.33 -8.64
N ARG A 62 -1.70 8.22 -8.23
CA ARG A 62 -2.33 9.22 -7.39
C ARG A 62 -1.71 9.18 -5.98
N MET A 63 -1.37 10.34 -5.45
CA MET A 63 -0.92 10.48 -4.06
C MET A 63 -1.78 11.48 -3.32
N THR A 64 -1.81 11.37 -2.00
CA THR A 64 -2.54 12.29 -1.13
C THR A 64 -1.82 13.64 -1.02
N ALA A 65 -2.55 14.69 -0.64
CA ALA A 65 -1.95 16.00 -0.40
C ALA A 65 -0.86 15.96 0.67
N ARG A 66 -1.09 15.20 1.74
CA ARG A 66 -0.12 15.04 2.85
C ARG A 66 1.17 14.32 2.41
N GLU A 67 1.06 13.33 1.53
CA GLU A 67 2.25 12.68 0.95
C GLU A 67 3.02 13.64 0.04
N ARG A 68 2.31 14.42 -0.76
CA ARG A 68 2.93 15.42 -1.64
C ARG A 68 3.70 16.48 -0.85
N ILE A 69 3.12 16.98 0.22
CA ILE A 69 3.78 17.96 1.10
C ILE A 69 5.08 17.39 1.67
N LYS A 70 5.09 16.13 2.12
CA LYS A 70 6.29 15.47 2.66
C LYS A 70 7.42 15.34 1.64
N ILE A 71 7.10 15.31 0.35
CA ILE A 71 8.08 15.23 -0.74
C ILE A 71 8.65 16.61 -1.07
N VAL A 72 7.81 17.65 -1.05
CA VAL A 72 8.15 18.99 -1.55
C VAL A 72 8.71 19.90 -0.46
N ALA A 73 8.18 19.79 0.76
CA ALA A 73 8.59 20.64 1.89
C ALA A 73 9.73 20.01 2.68
N ASP A 74 10.67 20.83 3.13
CA ASP A 74 11.71 20.40 4.04
C ASP A 74 11.13 19.96 5.38
N LYS A 75 11.81 19.04 6.05
CA LYS A 75 11.35 18.45 7.29
C LYS A 75 11.17 19.53 8.37
N GLY A 76 9.92 19.72 8.83
CA GLY A 76 9.57 20.67 9.88
C GLY A 76 9.35 22.11 9.43
N THR A 77 9.45 22.42 8.13
CA THR A 77 9.21 23.77 7.61
C THR A 77 7.76 24.02 7.19
N PHE A 78 6.99 22.96 6.98
CA PHE A 78 5.60 23.09 6.56
C PHE A 78 4.72 23.58 7.71
N VAL A 79 4.06 24.71 7.48
CA VAL A 79 3.05 25.29 8.39
C VAL A 79 1.74 25.39 7.62
N GLU A 80 0.71 24.70 8.10
CA GLU A 80 -0.62 24.75 7.52
C GLU A 80 -1.36 25.98 8.03
N MET A 81 -1.75 26.88 7.11
CA MET A 81 -2.62 28.02 7.38
C MET A 81 -4.07 27.62 7.07
N ASP A 82 -5.02 28.24 7.78
CA ASP A 82 -6.46 28.09 7.55
C ASP A 82 -6.96 26.62 7.60
N LYS A 83 -6.32 25.79 8.41
CA LYS A 83 -6.66 24.36 8.54
C LYS A 83 -8.09 24.07 9.00
N ASP A 84 -8.73 25.06 9.62
CA ASP A 84 -10.12 24.97 10.10
C ASP A 84 -11.13 25.57 9.10
N MET A 85 -10.65 25.97 7.91
CA MET A 85 -11.53 26.49 6.86
C MET A 85 -12.36 25.38 6.28
N GLU A 86 -13.67 25.53 6.36
CA GLU A 86 -14.64 24.59 5.80
C GLU A 86 -15.44 25.24 4.67
N SER A 87 -15.81 24.40 3.71
CA SER A 87 -16.70 24.79 2.62
C SER A 87 -18.11 25.04 3.15
N THR A 88 -18.65 26.23 2.90
CA THR A 88 -20.03 26.61 3.29
C THR A 88 -20.95 26.51 2.08
N ASP A 89 -22.12 25.85 2.27
CA ASP A 89 -23.13 25.72 1.23
C ASP A 89 -24.14 26.89 1.33
N ILE A 90 -23.76 28.05 0.81
CA ILE A 90 -24.60 29.28 0.82
C ILE A 90 -25.82 29.10 -0.11
N LEU A 91 -25.66 28.33 -1.19
CA LEU A 91 -26.68 28.15 -2.21
C LEU A 91 -27.65 26.99 -1.89
N ASN A 92 -27.46 26.25 -0.81
CA ASN A 92 -28.22 25.06 -0.43
C ASN A 92 -28.35 24.05 -1.60
N PHE A 93 -27.22 23.72 -2.23
CA PHE A 93 -27.21 22.83 -3.39
C PHE A 93 -27.65 21.41 -3.00
N PRO A 94 -28.53 20.78 -3.80
CA PRO A 94 -29.04 19.45 -3.49
C PRO A 94 -27.93 18.43 -3.26
N ASN A 95 -27.99 17.72 -2.13
CA ASN A 95 -27.03 16.69 -1.73
C ASN A 95 -25.57 17.16 -1.54
N TYR A 96 -25.29 18.47 -1.46
CA TYR A 96 -23.93 18.99 -1.30
C TYR A 96 -23.27 18.48 0.00
N LYS A 97 -23.98 18.57 1.12
CA LYS A 97 -23.47 18.14 2.44
C LYS A 97 -23.09 16.65 2.45
N GLU A 98 -23.91 15.81 1.82
CA GLU A 98 -23.63 14.38 1.74
C GLU A 98 -22.43 14.09 0.84
N LYS A 99 -22.32 14.74 -0.32
CA LYS A 99 -21.16 14.64 -1.19
C LYS A 99 -19.87 15.10 -0.51
N LEU A 100 -19.93 16.18 0.27
CA LEU A 100 -18.82 16.69 1.03
C LEU A 100 -18.35 15.69 2.10
N ARG A 101 -19.30 15.11 2.84
CA ARG A 101 -19.03 14.07 3.83
C ARG A 101 -18.30 12.86 3.20
N ILE A 102 -18.84 12.34 2.11
CA ILE A 102 -18.22 11.23 1.38
C ILE A 102 -16.83 11.59 0.86
N ALA A 103 -16.62 12.82 0.39
CA ALA A 103 -15.33 13.28 -0.09
C ALA A 103 -14.30 13.36 1.05
N LYS A 104 -14.68 13.89 2.22
CA LYS A 104 -13.83 13.93 3.42
C LYS A 104 -13.43 12.52 3.88
N GLU A 105 -14.38 11.58 3.92
CA GLU A 105 -14.11 10.18 4.27
C GLU A 105 -13.13 9.51 3.30
N LYS A 106 -13.29 9.74 1.99
CA LYS A 106 -12.40 9.17 0.96
C LYS A 106 -11.01 9.77 0.95
N SER A 107 -10.88 11.05 1.26
CA SER A 107 -9.59 11.73 1.26
C SER A 107 -8.83 11.54 2.58
N ASN A 108 -9.50 11.08 3.63
CA ASN A 108 -8.96 11.04 5.01
C ASN A 108 -8.51 12.42 5.51
N GLU A 109 -9.04 13.50 4.92
CA GLU A 109 -8.81 14.90 5.31
C GLU A 109 -9.99 15.40 6.16
N LYS A 110 -9.70 16.33 7.07
CA LYS A 110 -10.71 16.93 7.95
C LYS A 110 -11.53 18.00 7.23
#